data_98780de254ab5f65b1ec351622939847
#
_entry.id   98780de254ab5f65b1ec351622939847
#
_cell.length_a   1.000
_cell.length_b   1.000
_cell.length_c   1.000
_cell.angle_alpha   90.00
_cell.angle_beta   90.00
_cell.angle_gamma   90.00
#
_symmetry.space_group_name_H-M   'P 1'
#
loop_
_entity.id
_entity.type
_entity.pdbx_description
1 polymer ?
#
loop_
_entity_poly.entity_id
_entity_poly.type
_entity_poly.pdbx_seq_one_letter_code
_entity_poly.pdbx_strand_id
1 'polypeptide(L)'
;MWATKNPMAEDEAALQTRLRSAVGEVVRSQKDVGIDIPNDGEFGKPMRASTDRGAWGNYIFDRVSGFTPTSAVTIAPDTAEAGAPMRIVGVRWEQREFAEFYADTGLGAPSTPALRPTCTGPIAYTAQQFLCDQLVNLKLACNDAGSEDAFVSAIAPGSLEMFCRDQNSYYPTTEKFLEAIADAMREEYRAIVDAGFILQLDDPGLSGAWDMLDPRPTVQEYRRYATRRVEILNHALEDIPLDRVRYHICWGSWHGPHTTDFPLRDIVDVMLRVNAQAYLIEAGNVRHEHEFKVWRDVKLPAGKILIPGVISHSTDLVEHPELVADRLIAFAELVGRENVIAGTDCGLGGRVHPQIAWAKLRALRDGAAIASKNCGAEFKLPVLKQRQDSL
;
A
#
# COMPACT_ATOMS: atom_id res chain seq x y z
N MET A 1 9.58 -2.61 21.84
CA MET A 1 10.39 -1.99 20.79
C MET A 1 10.42 -2.96 19.63
N TRP A 2 9.68 -2.64 18.58
CA TRP A 2 9.55 -3.45 17.36
C TRP A 2 10.63 -3.10 16.36
N ALA A 3 10.97 -1.79 16.21
CA ALA A 3 12.19 -1.41 15.57
C ALA A 3 13.32 -1.79 16.51
N THR A 4 14.03 -2.75 16.14
CA THR A 4 15.40 -2.76 16.55
C THR A 4 15.98 -1.45 16.07
N LYS A 5 16.42 -0.58 17.00
CA LYS A 5 17.50 0.37 16.67
C LYS A 5 18.41 -0.39 15.71
N ASN A 6 18.66 0.17 14.53
CA ASN A 6 19.55 -0.49 13.60
C ASN A 6 20.80 -0.89 14.41
N PRO A 7 21.06 -2.20 14.64
CA PRO A 7 22.15 -2.62 15.52
C PRO A 7 23.53 -2.22 14.96
N MET A 8 23.55 -1.68 13.73
CA MET A 8 24.72 -1.17 13.03
C MET A 8 24.87 0.35 13.09
N ALA A 9 23.87 1.09 13.62
CA ALA A 9 23.96 2.52 13.76
C ALA A 9 24.51 2.86 15.14
N GLU A 10 25.83 2.92 15.27
CA GLU A 10 26.50 3.41 16.47
C GLU A 10 26.33 4.94 16.65
N ASP A 11 25.91 5.65 15.58
CA ASP A 11 25.76 7.09 15.53
C ASP A 11 24.44 7.48 14.84
N GLU A 12 23.49 8.01 15.60
CA GLU A 12 22.19 8.50 15.11
C GLU A 12 22.35 9.64 14.09
N ALA A 13 23.34 10.53 14.29
CA ALA A 13 23.60 11.65 13.38
C ALA A 13 24.10 11.15 12.00
N ALA A 14 24.96 10.13 12.01
CA ALA A 14 25.39 9.47 10.78
C ALA A 14 24.24 8.79 10.05
N LEU A 15 23.34 8.13 10.78
CA LEU A 15 22.13 7.53 10.21
C LEU A 15 21.24 8.59 9.55
N GLN A 16 20.95 9.68 10.23
CA GLN A 16 20.12 10.78 9.70
C GLN A 16 20.77 11.42 8.45
N THR A 17 22.08 11.59 8.47
CA THR A 17 22.84 12.09 7.31
C THR A 17 22.71 11.12 6.12
N ARG A 18 22.85 9.82 6.36
CA ARG A 18 22.71 8.79 5.30
C ARG A 18 21.28 8.70 4.76
N LEU A 19 20.27 8.78 5.63
CA LEU A 19 18.86 8.81 5.21
C LEU A 19 18.57 9.99 4.29
N ARG A 20 19.03 11.20 4.65
CA ARG A 20 18.88 12.40 3.79
C ARG A 20 19.54 12.20 2.42
N SER A 21 20.77 11.70 2.39
CA SER A 21 21.48 11.41 1.13
C SER A 21 20.74 10.37 0.29
N ALA A 22 20.26 9.27 0.91
CA ALA A 22 19.54 8.20 0.25
C ALA A 22 18.20 8.69 -0.37
N VAL A 23 17.47 9.52 0.35
CA VAL A 23 16.23 10.13 -0.19
C VAL A 23 16.56 11.04 -1.37
N GLY A 24 17.60 11.87 -1.29
CA GLY A 24 18.05 12.70 -2.41
C GLY A 24 18.48 11.88 -3.62
N GLU A 25 19.22 10.79 -3.40
CA GLU A 25 19.66 9.88 -4.46
C GLU A 25 18.47 9.21 -5.18
N VAL A 26 17.50 8.68 -4.41
CA VAL A 26 16.36 7.95 -4.99
C VAL A 26 15.38 8.88 -5.70
N VAL A 27 15.10 10.06 -5.17
CA VAL A 27 14.24 11.05 -5.83
C VAL A 27 14.86 11.49 -7.15
N ARG A 28 16.16 11.82 -7.17
CA ARG A 28 16.86 12.17 -8.39
C ARG A 28 16.81 11.04 -9.41
N SER A 29 17.10 9.81 -8.98
CA SER A 29 17.06 8.64 -9.87
C SER A 29 15.66 8.38 -10.45
N GLN A 30 14.59 8.61 -9.68
CA GLN A 30 13.21 8.52 -10.18
C GLN A 30 12.95 9.61 -11.24
N LYS A 31 13.38 10.84 -11.02
CA LYS A 31 13.27 11.92 -12.01
C LYS A 31 14.10 11.64 -13.27
N ASP A 32 15.32 11.14 -13.13
CA ASP A 32 16.21 10.81 -14.25
C ASP A 32 15.64 9.71 -15.16
N VAL A 33 14.91 8.74 -14.60
CA VAL A 33 14.19 7.75 -15.40
C VAL A 33 12.83 8.22 -15.92
N GLY A 34 12.40 9.45 -15.57
CA GLY A 34 11.19 10.09 -16.08
C GLY A 34 9.93 9.79 -15.27
N ILE A 35 10.04 9.55 -13.98
CA ILE A 35 8.88 9.47 -13.07
C ILE A 35 8.46 10.89 -12.68
N ASP A 36 7.20 11.22 -12.92
CA ASP A 36 6.65 12.56 -12.67
C ASP A 36 6.42 12.83 -11.17
N ILE A 37 5.84 11.86 -10.46
CA ILE A 37 5.51 11.95 -9.04
C ILE A 37 6.35 10.93 -8.25
N PRO A 38 7.55 11.31 -7.78
CA PRO A 38 8.44 10.41 -7.03
C PRO A 38 7.97 10.23 -5.57
N ASN A 39 8.64 9.30 -4.88
CA ASN A 39 8.54 9.13 -3.44
C ASN A 39 9.93 9.11 -2.77
N ASP A 40 9.95 9.02 -1.45
CA ASP A 40 11.16 8.97 -0.62
C ASP A 40 11.90 7.62 -0.63
N GLY A 41 11.46 6.66 -1.45
CA GLY A 41 12.03 5.30 -1.47
C GLY A 41 11.69 4.48 -0.23
N GLU A 42 10.79 4.96 0.61
CA GLU A 42 10.35 4.32 1.87
C GLU A 42 11.48 4.04 2.88
N PHE A 43 12.58 4.80 2.81
CA PHE A 43 13.71 4.64 3.74
C PHE A 43 13.34 4.90 5.21
N GLY A 44 12.21 5.53 5.47
CA GLY A 44 11.62 5.65 6.81
C GLY A 44 10.95 4.37 7.33
N LYS A 45 10.93 3.29 6.52
CA LYS A 45 10.36 1.97 6.87
C LYS A 45 11.47 0.92 6.84
N PRO A 46 12.28 0.81 7.91
CA PRO A 46 13.52 0.04 7.88
C PRO A 46 13.27 -1.46 7.69
N MET A 47 13.98 -2.05 6.75
CA MET A 47 14.06 -3.50 6.58
C MET A 47 15.12 -4.08 7.52
N ARG A 48 14.85 -5.22 8.14
CA ARG A 48 15.79 -5.94 9.01
C ARG A 48 16.77 -6.83 8.23
N ALA A 49 16.39 -7.18 7.01
CA ALA A 49 17.18 -7.96 6.07
C ALA A 49 16.79 -7.58 4.64
N SER A 50 17.64 -7.88 3.66
CA SER A 50 17.37 -7.60 2.24
C SER A 50 16.10 -8.28 1.69
N THR A 51 15.61 -9.29 2.40
CA THR A 51 14.40 -10.04 2.07
C THR A 51 13.28 -9.85 3.09
N ASP A 52 13.37 -8.83 3.94
CA ASP A 52 12.35 -8.53 4.96
C ASP A 52 11.11 -7.91 4.31
N ARG A 53 10.21 -8.78 3.87
CA ARG A 53 8.91 -8.39 3.30
C ARG A 53 7.92 -7.91 4.36
N GLY A 54 8.24 -8.10 5.64
CA GLY A 54 7.44 -7.64 6.78
C GLY A 54 7.72 -6.21 7.22
N ALA A 55 8.80 -5.57 6.74
CA ALA A 55 9.21 -4.24 7.16
C ALA A 55 8.08 -3.23 7.02
N TRP A 56 7.41 -3.26 5.88
CA TRP A 56 6.31 -2.35 5.59
C TRP A 56 5.11 -2.56 6.53
N GLY A 57 4.79 -3.79 6.90
CA GLY A 57 3.71 -4.09 7.84
C GLY A 57 4.06 -3.81 9.29
N ASN A 58 5.34 -3.71 9.63
CA ASN A 58 5.81 -3.58 11.00
C ASN A 58 6.18 -2.15 11.38
N TYR A 59 6.47 -1.26 10.43
CA TYR A 59 6.94 0.11 10.72
C TYR A 59 5.99 0.89 11.62
N ILE A 60 4.70 0.65 11.47
CA ILE A 60 3.67 1.40 12.18
C ILE A 60 3.68 1.13 13.68
N PHE A 61 4.05 -0.10 14.11
CA PHE A 61 4.11 -0.44 15.53
C PHE A 61 5.26 0.26 16.28
N ASP A 62 6.17 0.90 15.55
CA ASP A 62 7.17 1.81 16.10
C ASP A 62 6.69 3.26 16.18
N ARG A 63 5.61 3.58 15.46
CA ARG A 63 5.05 4.93 15.37
C ARG A 63 3.81 5.14 16.22
N VAL A 64 3.21 4.07 16.72
CA VAL A 64 2.03 4.13 17.58
C VAL A 64 2.28 3.45 18.92
N SER A 65 1.69 4.00 19.99
CA SER A 65 1.67 3.38 21.31
C SER A 65 0.58 2.31 21.41
N GLY A 66 0.50 1.66 22.56
CA GLY A 66 -0.58 0.74 22.93
C GLY A 66 -0.35 -0.70 22.48
N PHE A 67 0.71 -0.99 21.74
CA PHE A 67 1.03 -2.35 21.28
C PHE A 67 2.23 -2.92 22.02
N THR A 68 2.10 -4.18 22.47
CA THR A 68 3.20 -4.94 23.07
C THR A 68 3.42 -6.24 22.30
N PRO A 69 4.69 -6.72 22.24
CA PRO A 69 4.99 -8.03 21.68
C PRO A 69 4.44 -9.13 22.59
N THR A 70 3.53 -9.94 22.10
CA THR A 70 3.06 -11.13 22.81
C THR A 70 3.39 -12.39 22.01
N SER A 71 3.45 -13.52 22.70
CA SER A 71 3.55 -14.82 22.00
C SER A 71 2.36 -14.98 21.07
N ALA A 72 2.62 -15.28 19.79
CA ALA A 72 1.56 -15.51 18.84
C ALA A 72 0.66 -16.65 19.32
N VAL A 73 -0.61 -16.36 19.55
CA VAL A 73 -1.61 -17.40 19.65
C VAL A 73 -1.81 -17.95 18.24
N THR A 74 -1.30 -19.15 18.00
CA THR A 74 -1.56 -19.84 16.74
C THR A 74 -3.00 -20.35 16.81
N ILE A 75 -3.91 -19.64 16.18
CA ILE A 75 -5.27 -20.13 15.98
C ILE A 75 -5.18 -21.14 14.83
N ALA A 76 -5.42 -22.42 15.14
CA ALA A 76 -5.53 -23.41 14.09
C ALA A 76 -6.69 -23.03 13.17
N PRO A 77 -6.48 -23.04 11.85
CA PRO A 77 -7.55 -22.74 10.91
C PRO A 77 -8.63 -23.83 10.94
N ASP A 78 -9.86 -23.50 10.55
CA ASP A 78 -11.05 -24.38 10.57
C ASP A 78 -11.45 -24.91 11.96
N THR A 79 -11.08 -24.19 13.02
CA THR A 79 -11.51 -24.53 14.40
C THR A 79 -12.72 -23.72 14.85
N ALA A 80 -13.14 -22.74 14.07
CA ALA A 80 -14.31 -21.94 14.42
C ALA A 80 -15.60 -22.75 14.26
N GLU A 81 -16.43 -22.77 15.30
CA GLU A 81 -17.77 -23.34 15.22
C GLU A 81 -18.64 -22.53 14.26
N ALA A 82 -19.64 -23.17 13.66
CA ALA A 82 -20.60 -22.48 12.77
C ALA A 82 -21.27 -21.31 13.52
N GLY A 83 -21.18 -20.10 12.95
CA GLY A 83 -21.71 -18.88 13.55
C GLY A 83 -20.77 -18.15 14.52
N ALA A 84 -19.54 -18.64 14.67
CA ALA A 84 -18.51 -17.88 15.40
C ALA A 84 -18.17 -16.57 14.68
N PRO A 85 -17.77 -15.51 15.42
CA PRO A 85 -17.26 -14.29 14.79
C PRO A 85 -16.05 -14.55 13.90
N MET A 86 -16.01 -13.94 12.72
CA MET A 86 -14.85 -13.99 11.84
C MET A 86 -13.62 -13.41 12.53
N ARG A 87 -12.49 -14.08 12.41
CA ARG A 87 -11.19 -13.67 12.95
C ARG A 87 -10.12 -13.80 11.89
N ILE A 88 -9.11 -12.94 11.95
CA ILE A 88 -7.95 -13.01 11.07
C ILE A 88 -6.99 -14.07 11.61
N VAL A 89 -6.88 -15.18 10.89
CA VAL A 89 -5.90 -16.24 11.19
C VAL A 89 -4.61 -16.03 10.38
N GLY A 90 -3.51 -16.56 10.86
CA GLY A 90 -2.23 -16.31 10.21
C GLY A 90 -1.90 -17.20 9.02
N VAL A 91 -2.85 -17.99 8.57
CA VAL A 91 -2.66 -18.98 7.50
C VAL A 91 -3.65 -18.68 6.39
N ARG A 92 -3.14 -18.47 5.19
CA ARG A 92 -3.97 -18.27 4.00
C ARG A 92 -4.56 -19.61 3.54
N TRP A 93 -5.73 -19.55 2.89
CA TRP A 93 -6.39 -20.76 2.40
C TRP A 93 -5.54 -21.50 1.37
N GLU A 94 -4.86 -20.80 0.48
CA GLU A 94 -3.98 -21.40 -0.52
C GLU A 94 -2.78 -22.15 0.10
N GLN A 95 -2.35 -21.79 1.31
CA GLN A 95 -1.28 -22.54 2.00
C GLN A 95 -1.67 -23.96 2.33
N ARG A 96 -2.96 -24.26 2.39
CA ARG A 96 -3.49 -25.62 2.57
C ARG A 96 -3.61 -26.34 1.23
N GLU A 97 -4.04 -25.61 0.19
CA GLU A 97 -4.16 -26.16 -1.16
C GLU A 97 -2.80 -26.52 -1.74
N PHE A 98 -1.78 -25.71 -1.47
CA PHE A 98 -0.41 -25.88 -1.96
C PHE A 98 0.58 -26.16 -0.82
N ALA A 99 0.22 -27.06 0.11
CA ALA A 99 0.99 -27.30 1.32
C ALA A 99 2.43 -27.76 1.05
N GLU A 100 2.65 -28.59 0.03
CA GLU A 100 3.99 -29.06 -0.37
C GLU A 100 4.85 -27.89 -0.88
N PHE A 101 4.30 -27.05 -1.76
CA PHE A 101 4.98 -25.85 -2.27
C PHE A 101 5.44 -24.93 -1.13
N TYR A 102 4.55 -24.66 -0.18
CA TYR A 102 4.88 -23.79 0.94
C TYR A 102 5.89 -24.40 1.91
N ALA A 103 5.87 -25.73 2.07
CA ALA A 103 6.88 -26.46 2.87
C ALA A 103 8.26 -26.40 2.20
N ASP A 104 8.34 -26.65 0.90
CA ASP A 104 9.60 -26.68 0.15
C ASP A 104 10.25 -25.30 0.03
N THR A 105 9.45 -24.27 -0.18
CA THR A 105 9.96 -22.90 -0.36
C THR A 105 10.20 -22.17 0.97
N GLY A 106 9.75 -22.72 2.08
CA GLY A 106 9.78 -22.05 3.38
C GLY A 106 8.89 -20.82 3.49
N LEU A 107 8.12 -20.49 2.45
CA LEU A 107 7.23 -19.31 2.42
C LEU A 107 6.06 -19.43 3.39
N GLY A 108 5.65 -20.65 3.71
CA GLY A 108 4.61 -20.97 4.69
C GLY A 108 5.15 -21.35 6.07
N ALA A 109 6.47 -21.50 6.21
CA ALA A 109 7.05 -21.79 7.51
C ALA A 109 6.81 -20.58 8.43
N PRO A 110 6.30 -20.81 9.66
CA PRO A 110 6.31 -19.75 10.65
C PRO A 110 7.78 -19.37 10.87
N SER A 111 8.19 -18.24 10.32
CA SER A 111 9.42 -17.61 10.78
C SER A 111 9.31 -17.53 12.29
N THR A 112 10.14 -18.25 13.05
CA THR A 112 10.29 -18.29 14.53
C THR A 112 9.09 -17.75 15.29
N PRO A 113 8.61 -18.24 16.43
CA PRO A 113 7.39 -17.78 17.07
C PRO A 113 7.43 -16.25 17.13
N ALA A 114 6.91 -15.66 16.11
CA ALA A 114 7.00 -14.24 15.89
C ALA A 114 6.15 -13.62 17.00
N LEU A 115 6.80 -12.87 17.88
CA LEU A 115 6.08 -11.99 18.77
C LEU A 115 5.14 -11.16 17.90
N ARG A 116 3.86 -11.16 18.22
CA ARG A 116 2.88 -10.39 17.48
C ARG A 116 2.52 -9.13 18.23
N PRO A 117 2.30 -8.03 17.53
CA PRO A 117 1.75 -6.83 18.15
C PRO A 117 0.35 -7.14 18.67
N THR A 118 0.18 -7.04 19.98
CA THR A 118 -1.13 -7.12 20.64
C THR A 118 -1.45 -5.77 21.25
N CYS A 119 -2.63 -5.24 20.99
CA CYS A 119 -3.09 -4.02 21.64
C CYS A 119 -3.39 -4.31 23.12
N THR A 120 -2.59 -3.70 24.01
CA THR A 120 -2.67 -3.87 25.47
C THR A 120 -2.84 -2.56 26.22
N GLY A 121 -2.93 -1.45 25.49
CA GLY A 121 -3.04 -0.10 26.05
C GLY A 121 -3.64 0.91 25.06
N PRO A 122 -3.77 2.19 25.45
CA PRO A 122 -4.32 3.21 24.58
C PRO A 122 -3.42 3.46 23.38
N ILE A 123 -4.04 3.52 22.19
CA ILE A 123 -3.35 3.80 20.94
C ILE A 123 -3.25 5.31 20.76
N ALA A 124 -2.05 5.81 20.48
CA ALA A 124 -1.78 7.18 20.09
C ALA A 124 -0.59 7.20 19.11
N TYR A 125 -0.55 8.18 18.21
CA TYR A 125 0.61 8.40 17.35
C TYR A 125 1.77 8.99 18.16
N THR A 126 2.97 8.47 18.03
CA THR A 126 4.13 8.84 18.89
C THR A 126 5.39 9.19 18.10
N ALA A 127 5.30 9.21 16.76
CA ALA A 127 6.48 9.39 15.91
C ALA A 127 6.48 10.75 15.17
N GLN A 128 5.92 11.80 15.77
CA GLN A 128 5.77 13.11 15.13
C GLN A 128 7.13 13.68 14.66
N GLN A 129 8.18 13.61 15.48
CA GLN A 129 9.50 14.13 15.11
C GLN A 129 10.11 13.32 13.95
N PHE A 130 10.02 11.99 14.01
CA PHE A 130 10.53 11.12 12.95
C PHE A 130 9.84 11.38 11.60
N LEU A 131 8.52 11.54 11.63
CA LEU A 131 7.75 11.89 10.46
C LEU A 131 8.13 13.27 9.91
N CYS A 132 8.29 14.27 10.78
CA CYS A 132 8.76 15.59 10.40
C CYS A 132 10.10 15.52 9.66
N ASP A 133 11.08 14.81 10.20
CA ASP A 133 12.40 14.64 9.58
C ASP A 133 12.31 13.94 8.22
N GLN A 134 11.46 12.91 8.08
CA GLN A 134 11.18 12.22 6.82
C GLN A 134 10.61 13.19 5.77
N LEU A 135 9.61 13.98 6.14
CA LEU A 135 8.96 14.95 5.24
C LEU A 135 9.91 16.07 4.82
N VAL A 136 10.75 16.56 5.75
CA VAL A 136 11.79 17.57 5.45
C VAL A 136 12.81 17.00 4.46
N ASN A 137 13.29 15.76 4.66
CA ASN A 137 14.24 15.13 3.74
C ASN A 137 13.66 15.00 2.33
N LEU A 138 12.39 14.56 2.21
CA LEU A 138 11.72 14.48 0.91
C LEU A 138 11.53 15.86 0.27
N LYS A 139 11.17 16.89 1.04
CA LYS A 139 11.00 18.25 0.53
C LYS A 139 12.29 18.82 -0.05
N LEU A 140 13.39 18.63 0.65
CA LEU A 140 14.70 19.03 0.14
C LEU A 140 15.07 18.29 -1.13
N ALA A 141 14.87 16.96 -1.15
CA ALA A 141 15.15 16.15 -2.32
C ALA A 141 14.31 16.55 -3.56
N CYS A 142 13.03 16.86 -3.37
CA CYS A 142 12.14 17.34 -4.43
C CYS A 142 12.58 18.70 -4.97
N ASN A 143 12.94 19.64 -4.10
CA ASN A 143 13.45 20.94 -4.49
C ASN A 143 14.75 20.81 -5.33
N ASP A 144 15.68 19.97 -4.88
CA ASP A 144 16.97 19.72 -5.57
C ASP A 144 16.76 19.03 -6.93
N ALA A 145 15.76 18.16 -7.06
CA ALA A 145 15.44 17.44 -8.29
C ALA A 145 14.44 18.16 -9.20
N GLY A 146 13.91 19.32 -8.80
CA GLY A 146 12.91 20.07 -9.55
C GLY A 146 11.57 19.32 -9.68
N SER A 147 11.17 18.56 -8.65
CA SER A 147 9.87 17.88 -8.62
C SER A 147 8.84 18.76 -7.93
N GLU A 148 7.74 19.05 -8.63
CA GLU A 148 6.64 19.85 -8.09
C GLU A 148 5.79 19.06 -7.10
N ASP A 149 5.50 17.79 -7.43
CA ASP A 149 4.74 16.86 -6.61
C ASP A 149 5.58 15.65 -6.19
N ALA A 150 5.23 15.08 -5.06
CA ALA A 150 5.71 13.79 -4.57
C ALA A 150 4.65 13.16 -3.67
N PHE A 151 4.76 11.86 -3.42
CA PHE A 151 3.86 11.18 -2.51
C PHE A 151 4.60 10.49 -1.35
N VAL A 152 3.88 10.32 -0.25
CA VAL A 152 4.32 9.52 0.90
C VAL A 152 3.28 8.45 1.17
N SER A 153 3.72 7.20 1.31
CA SER A 153 2.83 6.09 1.62
C SER A 153 2.64 5.91 3.12
N ALA A 154 1.39 5.67 3.51
CA ALA A 154 0.99 5.34 4.87
C ALA A 154 0.01 4.16 4.86
N ILE A 155 -0.01 3.40 5.96
CA ILE A 155 -0.89 2.24 6.10
C ILE A 155 -2.33 2.67 6.40
N ALA A 156 -3.31 1.96 5.82
CA ALA A 156 -4.72 2.10 6.21
C ALA A 156 -5.01 1.40 7.55
N PRO A 157 -6.00 1.91 8.34
CA PRO A 157 -6.35 1.33 9.65
C PRO A 157 -6.73 -0.15 9.59
N GLY A 158 -7.49 -0.57 8.57
CA GLY A 158 -7.87 -1.98 8.38
C GLY A 158 -6.68 -2.89 8.09
N SER A 159 -5.65 -2.38 7.43
CA SER A 159 -4.42 -3.13 7.21
C SER A 159 -3.58 -3.23 8.47
N LEU A 160 -3.54 -2.21 9.32
CA LEU A 160 -2.90 -2.31 10.63
C LEU A 160 -3.55 -3.39 11.49
N GLU A 161 -4.91 -3.43 11.55
CA GLU A 161 -5.66 -4.49 12.20
C GLU A 161 -5.27 -5.88 11.65
N MET A 162 -5.17 -6.03 10.31
CA MET A 162 -4.76 -7.27 9.68
C MET A 162 -3.35 -7.70 10.11
N PHE A 163 -2.40 -6.77 10.23
CA PHE A 163 -1.04 -7.09 10.63
C PHE A 163 -0.92 -7.49 12.11
N CYS A 164 -1.74 -6.95 12.99
CA CYS A 164 -1.82 -7.43 14.38
C CYS A 164 -2.80 -8.61 14.55
N ARG A 165 -3.48 -9.06 13.49
CA ARG A 165 -4.41 -10.19 13.49
C ARG A 165 -5.50 -10.07 14.55
N ASP A 166 -6.21 -8.95 14.58
CA ASP A 166 -7.27 -8.64 15.55
C ASP A 166 -6.85 -8.77 17.02
N GLN A 167 -5.55 -8.81 17.31
CA GLN A 167 -5.08 -9.00 18.69
C GLN A 167 -5.31 -7.72 19.50
N ASN A 168 -6.46 -7.66 20.13
CA ASN A 168 -6.89 -6.56 20.99
C ASN A 168 -7.37 -7.10 22.34
N SER A 169 -6.70 -6.69 23.43
CA SER A 169 -7.09 -6.99 24.82
C SER A 169 -7.43 -5.74 25.63
N TYR A 170 -7.41 -4.57 25.01
CA TYR A 170 -7.62 -3.30 25.69
C TYR A 170 -8.97 -2.66 25.36
N TYR A 171 -9.33 -2.55 24.10
CA TYR A 171 -10.60 -1.96 23.70
C TYR A 171 -11.75 -2.97 23.80
N PRO A 172 -12.96 -2.53 24.24
CA PRO A 172 -14.06 -3.46 24.54
C PRO A 172 -14.70 -4.07 23.27
N THR A 173 -14.53 -3.42 22.11
CA THR A 173 -15.07 -3.91 20.83
C THR A 173 -14.09 -3.66 19.69
N THR A 174 -14.24 -4.41 18.61
CA THR A 174 -13.46 -4.21 17.38
C THR A 174 -13.66 -2.81 16.79
N GLU A 175 -14.87 -2.25 16.88
CA GLU A 175 -15.16 -0.90 16.41
C GLU A 175 -14.35 0.13 17.18
N LYS A 176 -14.31 0.06 18.51
CA LYS A 176 -13.53 0.99 19.35
C LYS A 176 -12.04 0.84 19.12
N PHE A 177 -11.59 -0.36 18.85
CA PHE A 177 -10.21 -0.61 18.48
C PHE A 177 -9.85 0.03 17.12
N LEU A 178 -10.67 -0.18 16.09
CA LEU A 178 -10.48 0.41 14.77
C LEU A 178 -10.59 1.95 14.79
N GLU A 179 -11.54 2.50 15.55
CA GLU A 179 -11.66 3.96 15.72
C GLU A 179 -10.38 4.55 16.34
N ALA A 180 -9.83 3.91 17.37
CA ALA A 180 -8.59 4.37 18.00
C ALA A 180 -7.37 4.29 17.06
N ILE A 181 -7.29 3.25 16.22
CA ILE A 181 -6.28 3.18 15.15
C ILE A 181 -6.47 4.34 14.17
N ALA A 182 -7.70 4.57 13.71
CA ALA A 182 -8.00 5.62 12.75
C ALA A 182 -7.64 7.02 13.28
N ASP A 183 -7.96 7.30 14.53
CA ASP A 183 -7.63 8.57 15.18
C ASP A 183 -6.11 8.78 15.28
N ALA A 184 -5.36 7.74 15.62
CA ALA A 184 -3.89 7.81 15.64
C ALA A 184 -3.31 8.01 14.24
N MET A 185 -3.81 7.29 13.23
CA MET A 185 -3.32 7.41 11.85
C MET A 185 -3.67 8.75 11.21
N ARG A 186 -4.77 9.39 11.61
CA ARG A 186 -5.15 10.74 11.14
C ARG A 186 -4.03 11.75 11.37
N GLU A 187 -3.25 11.64 12.46
CA GLU A 187 -2.11 12.53 12.71
C GLU A 187 -1.04 12.39 11.62
N GLU A 188 -0.67 11.16 11.24
CA GLU A 188 0.28 10.91 10.15
C GLU A 188 -0.25 11.42 8.82
N TYR A 189 -1.52 11.15 8.50
CA TYR A 189 -2.13 11.56 7.23
C TYR A 189 -2.18 13.08 7.06
N ARG A 190 -2.59 13.79 8.11
CA ARG A 190 -2.60 15.27 8.09
C ARG A 190 -1.21 15.85 7.94
N ALA A 191 -0.23 15.34 8.70
CA ALA A 191 1.14 15.82 8.62
C ALA A 191 1.74 15.68 7.20
N ILE A 192 1.45 14.57 6.51
CA ILE A 192 1.89 14.35 5.12
C ILE A 192 1.27 15.40 4.18
N VAL A 193 -0.05 15.63 4.29
CA VAL A 193 -0.77 16.56 3.41
C VAL A 193 -0.43 18.01 3.73
N ASP A 194 -0.30 18.38 5.01
CA ASP A 194 0.09 19.72 5.45
C ASP A 194 1.52 20.08 5.02
N ALA A 195 2.41 19.09 4.88
CA ALA A 195 3.74 19.28 4.29
C ALA A 195 3.71 19.49 2.76
N GLY A 196 2.54 19.41 2.13
CA GLY A 196 2.33 19.63 0.70
C GLY A 196 2.47 18.37 -0.17
N PHE A 197 2.55 17.17 0.41
CA PHE A 197 2.66 15.93 -0.32
C PHE A 197 1.31 15.27 -0.60
N ILE A 198 1.30 14.36 -1.56
CA ILE A 198 0.18 13.45 -1.81
C ILE A 198 0.28 12.32 -0.78
N LEU A 199 -0.80 12.07 -0.06
CA LEU A 199 -0.94 10.91 0.80
C LEU A 199 -1.31 9.69 -0.06
N GLN A 200 -0.47 8.68 -0.09
CA GLN A 200 -0.86 7.36 -0.60
C GLN A 200 -1.25 6.46 0.55
N LEU A 201 -2.49 5.98 0.53
CA LEU A 201 -2.98 5.00 1.51
C LEU A 201 -2.82 3.60 0.94
N ASP A 202 -1.96 2.82 1.54
CA ASP A 202 -1.78 1.43 1.16
C ASP A 202 -2.66 0.54 2.03
N ASP A 203 -3.57 -0.19 1.39
CA ASP A 203 -4.55 -1.02 2.08
C ASP A 203 -4.61 -2.47 1.54
N PRO A 204 -3.54 -3.26 1.74
CA PRO A 204 -3.59 -4.68 1.42
C PRO A 204 -4.63 -5.44 2.27
N GLY A 205 -5.11 -4.85 3.37
CA GLY A 205 -6.16 -5.44 4.21
C GLY A 205 -7.51 -5.51 3.53
N LEU A 206 -7.83 -4.56 2.64
CA LEU A 206 -9.14 -4.54 1.97
C LEU A 206 -9.36 -5.76 1.06
N SER A 207 -8.33 -6.23 0.36
CA SER A 207 -8.39 -7.38 -0.55
C SER A 207 -7.81 -8.64 0.07
N GLY A 208 -6.72 -8.53 0.82
CA GLY A 208 -5.93 -9.66 1.29
C GLY A 208 -6.37 -10.26 2.63
N ALA A 209 -7.29 -9.62 3.38
CA ALA A 209 -7.85 -10.25 4.58
C ALA A 209 -8.81 -11.40 4.23
N TRP A 210 -9.36 -11.42 3.02
CA TRP A 210 -10.33 -12.42 2.56
C TRP A 210 -9.90 -13.86 2.81
N ASP A 211 -8.72 -14.22 2.36
CA ASP A 211 -8.20 -15.58 2.46
C ASP A 211 -7.52 -15.91 3.82
N MET A 212 -7.57 -14.95 4.75
CA MET A 212 -7.06 -15.07 6.11
C MET A 212 -8.17 -15.14 7.17
N LEU A 213 -9.44 -15.04 6.79
CA LEU A 213 -10.57 -15.08 7.74
C LEU A 213 -11.00 -16.51 8.05
N ASP A 214 -11.32 -16.77 9.34
CA ASP A 214 -11.87 -18.00 9.85
C ASP A 214 -13.02 -17.70 10.82
N PRO A 215 -14.24 -18.26 10.64
CA PRO A 215 -14.68 -19.13 9.54
C PRO A 215 -14.63 -18.42 8.18
N ARG A 216 -14.48 -19.21 7.11
CA ARG A 216 -14.45 -18.69 5.73
C ARG A 216 -15.73 -17.95 5.40
N PRO A 217 -15.69 -16.64 5.08
CA PRO A 217 -16.87 -15.85 4.82
C PRO A 217 -17.48 -16.14 3.44
N THR A 218 -18.76 -15.85 3.31
CA THR A 218 -19.38 -15.63 2.00
C THR A 218 -18.92 -14.29 1.43
N VAL A 219 -19.04 -14.10 0.12
CA VAL A 219 -18.74 -12.81 -0.55
C VAL A 219 -19.49 -11.66 0.13
N GLN A 220 -20.76 -11.85 0.50
CA GLN A 220 -21.55 -10.79 1.15
C GLN A 220 -21.08 -10.47 2.56
N GLU A 221 -20.66 -11.45 3.33
CA GLU A 221 -20.09 -11.23 4.66
C GLU A 221 -18.78 -10.47 4.56
N TYR A 222 -17.90 -10.86 3.62
CA TYR A 222 -16.67 -10.15 3.38
C TYR A 222 -16.92 -8.70 2.93
N ARG A 223 -17.87 -8.46 2.06
CA ARG A 223 -18.22 -7.09 1.63
C ARG A 223 -18.70 -6.22 2.81
N ARG A 224 -19.43 -6.78 3.77
CA ARG A 224 -19.78 -6.05 5.01
C ARG A 224 -18.56 -5.76 5.86
N TYR A 225 -17.68 -6.74 6.01
CA TYR A 225 -16.38 -6.59 6.68
C TYR A 225 -15.56 -5.47 6.06
N ALA A 226 -15.37 -5.49 4.74
CA ALA A 226 -14.63 -4.49 3.98
C ALA A 226 -15.28 -3.10 4.05
N THR A 227 -16.60 -3.01 3.91
CA THR A 227 -17.36 -1.74 4.03
C THR A 227 -17.05 -1.06 5.36
N ARG A 228 -17.06 -1.81 6.46
CA ARG A 228 -16.75 -1.23 7.77
C ARG A 228 -15.33 -0.66 7.85
N ARG A 229 -14.33 -1.30 7.23
CA ARG A 229 -12.96 -0.79 7.20
C ARG A 229 -12.83 0.47 6.35
N VAL A 230 -13.58 0.55 5.25
CA VAL A 230 -13.66 1.78 4.44
C VAL A 230 -14.33 2.93 5.23
N GLU A 231 -15.37 2.68 5.99
CA GLU A 231 -15.99 3.69 6.87
C GLU A 231 -15.00 4.22 7.92
N ILE A 232 -14.22 3.34 8.54
CA ILE A 232 -13.18 3.68 9.50
C ILE A 232 -12.05 4.48 8.83
N LEU A 233 -11.63 4.09 7.62
CA LEU A 233 -10.64 4.85 6.87
C LEU A 233 -11.15 6.24 6.52
N ASN A 234 -12.40 6.37 6.09
CA ASN A 234 -13.02 7.66 5.79
C ASN A 234 -13.13 8.56 7.03
N HIS A 235 -13.33 7.97 8.22
CA HIS A 235 -13.23 8.71 9.47
C HIS A 235 -11.80 9.26 9.69
N ALA A 236 -10.75 8.48 9.42
CA ALA A 236 -9.38 8.98 9.50
C ALA A 236 -9.07 10.07 8.46
N LEU A 237 -9.78 10.09 7.33
CA LEU A 237 -9.62 11.05 6.24
C LEU A 237 -10.51 12.29 6.36
N GLU A 238 -11.27 12.42 7.44
CA GLU A 238 -12.10 13.60 7.67
C GLU A 238 -11.24 14.88 7.64
N ASP A 239 -11.72 15.91 6.92
CA ASP A 239 -11.02 17.19 6.66
C ASP A 239 -9.74 17.11 5.80
N ILE A 240 -9.38 15.94 5.26
CA ILE A 240 -8.28 15.83 4.29
C ILE A 240 -8.82 16.05 2.87
N PRO A 241 -8.24 16.98 2.08
CA PRO A 241 -8.68 17.22 0.72
C PRO A 241 -8.56 15.97 -0.17
N LEU A 242 -9.62 15.61 -0.89
CA LEU A 242 -9.67 14.39 -1.72
C LEU A 242 -8.57 14.35 -2.78
N ASP A 243 -8.24 15.51 -3.35
CA ASP A 243 -7.23 15.68 -4.39
C ASP A 243 -5.78 15.51 -3.89
N ARG A 244 -5.62 15.37 -2.57
CA ARG A 244 -4.33 15.05 -1.95
C ARG A 244 -4.24 13.59 -1.51
N VAL A 245 -5.26 12.76 -1.80
CA VAL A 245 -5.31 11.35 -1.39
C VAL A 245 -5.36 10.45 -2.62
N ARG A 246 -4.47 9.47 -2.66
CA ARG A 246 -4.55 8.31 -3.55
C ARG A 246 -4.61 7.03 -2.72
N TYR A 247 -5.42 6.11 -3.13
CA TYR A 247 -5.71 4.87 -2.42
C TYR A 247 -5.23 3.67 -3.20
N HIS A 248 -4.42 2.83 -2.57
CA HIS A 248 -3.85 1.63 -3.19
C HIS A 248 -4.36 0.37 -2.51
N ILE A 249 -4.90 -0.54 -3.29
CA ILE A 249 -5.15 -1.91 -2.89
C ILE A 249 -4.21 -2.85 -3.65
N CYS A 250 -3.69 -3.84 -2.93
CA CYS A 250 -2.98 -4.96 -3.52
C CYS A 250 -3.40 -6.25 -2.81
N TRP A 251 -3.16 -7.37 -3.47
CA TRP A 251 -3.49 -8.68 -2.89
C TRP A 251 -2.35 -9.27 -2.06
N GLY A 252 -1.35 -8.47 -1.79
CA GLY A 252 -0.14 -8.85 -1.07
C GLY A 252 1.02 -9.15 -2.01
N SER A 253 2.22 -9.13 -1.47
CA SER A 253 3.43 -9.23 -2.28
C SER A 253 4.28 -10.43 -1.89
N TRP A 254 3.67 -11.53 -1.46
CA TRP A 254 4.39 -12.78 -1.28
C TRP A 254 4.52 -13.54 -2.61
N HIS A 255 5.52 -14.39 -2.73
CA HIS A 255 5.68 -15.26 -3.89
C HIS A 255 4.85 -16.54 -3.70
N GLY A 256 3.57 -16.45 -3.95
CA GLY A 256 2.65 -17.55 -3.85
C GLY A 256 1.77 -17.71 -5.10
N PRO A 257 0.92 -18.73 -5.15
CA PRO A 257 0.03 -19.00 -6.28
C PRO A 257 -1.06 -17.95 -6.49
N HIS A 258 -1.48 -17.25 -5.42
CA HIS A 258 -2.55 -16.23 -5.46
C HIS A 258 -3.89 -16.74 -6.02
N THR A 259 -4.18 -18.06 -5.83
CA THR A 259 -5.40 -18.68 -6.38
C THR A 259 -6.66 -18.33 -5.62
N THR A 260 -6.51 -17.88 -4.38
CA THR A 260 -7.61 -17.55 -3.47
C THR A 260 -7.88 -16.04 -3.36
N ASP A 261 -7.23 -15.21 -4.17
CA ASP A 261 -7.41 -13.76 -4.15
C ASP A 261 -8.87 -13.36 -4.38
N PHE A 262 -9.33 -12.34 -3.62
CA PHE A 262 -10.69 -11.84 -3.75
C PHE A 262 -10.85 -11.04 -5.06
N PRO A 263 -11.83 -11.39 -5.93
CA PRO A 263 -11.95 -10.75 -7.24
C PRO A 263 -12.24 -9.23 -7.13
N LEU A 264 -11.58 -8.41 -7.94
CA LEU A 264 -11.82 -6.96 -7.99
C LEU A 264 -13.29 -6.62 -8.22
N ARG A 265 -13.99 -7.37 -9.09
CA ARG A 265 -15.42 -7.17 -9.38
C ARG A 265 -16.30 -7.19 -8.14
N ASP A 266 -15.90 -7.94 -7.10
CA ASP A 266 -16.68 -8.15 -5.90
C ASP A 266 -16.39 -7.11 -4.81
N ILE A 267 -15.37 -6.23 -5.01
CA ILE A 267 -14.95 -5.22 -4.03
C ILE A 267 -14.82 -3.79 -4.59
N VAL A 268 -14.81 -3.63 -5.90
CA VAL A 268 -14.51 -2.35 -6.55
C VAL A 268 -15.45 -1.22 -6.12
N ASP A 269 -16.72 -1.50 -5.94
CA ASP A 269 -17.72 -0.50 -5.48
C ASP A 269 -17.51 -0.11 -4.02
N VAL A 270 -17.00 -1.00 -3.17
CA VAL A 270 -16.59 -0.71 -1.79
C VAL A 270 -15.30 0.13 -1.80
N MET A 271 -14.32 -0.25 -2.61
CA MET A 271 -13.07 0.49 -2.82
C MET A 271 -13.36 1.96 -3.24
N LEU A 272 -14.27 2.16 -4.19
CA LEU A 272 -14.62 3.49 -4.71
C LEU A 272 -15.32 4.40 -3.71
N ARG A 273 -15.74 3.90 -2.54
CA ARG A 273 -16.29 4.71 -1.43
C ARG A 273 -15.21 5.38 -0.57
N VAL A 274 -13.94 4.99 -0.73
CA VAL A 274 -12.85 5.66 -0.02
C VAL A 274 -12.76 7.11 -0.46
N ASN A 275 -12.59 8.02 0.49
CA ASN A 275 -12.43 9.46 0.26
C ASN A 275 -11.04 9.76 -0.34
N ALA A 276 -10.82 9.33 -1.58
CA ALA A 276 -9.61 9.57 -2.36
C ALA A 276 -9.97 10.08 -3.76
N GLN A 277 -9.07 10.80 -4.42
CA GLN A 277 -9.25 11.17 -5.82
C GLN A 277 -8.76 10.07 -6.75
N ALA A 278 -7.65 9.39 -6.41
CA ALA A 278 -7.03 8.40 -7.27
C ALA A 278 -7.02 7.01 -6.62
N TYR A 279 -7.18 5.98 -7.45
CA TYR A 279 -7.22 4.59 -7.01
C TYR A 279 -6.19 3.77 -7.77
N LEU A 280 -5.24 3.17 -7.05
CA LEU A 280 -4.22 2.29 -7.59
C LEU A 280 -4.61 0.83 -7.35
N ILE A 281 -4.60 0.04 -8.42
CA ILE A 281 -4.95 -1.37 -8.43
C ILE A 281 -3.91 -2.19 -9.19
N GLU A 282 -3.72 -3.45 -8.84
CA GLU A 282 -2.87 -4.36 -9.60
C GLU A 282 -3.51 -4.68 -10.97
N ALA A 283 -2.73 -4.59 -12.03
CA ALA A 283 -3.16 -4.88 -13.40
C ALA A 283 -2.00 -5.34 -14.31
N GLY A 284 -0.79 -5.47 -13.80
CA GLY A 284 0.41 -5.85 -14.55
C GLY A 284 0.82 -7.31 -14.35
N ASN A 285 0.38 -7.98 -13.29
CA ASN A 285 0.67 -9.38 -13.06
C ASN A 285 -0.38 -10.30 -13.69
N VAL A 286 0.03 -11.51 -13.97
CA VAL A 286 -0.79 -12.52 -14.68
C VAL A 286 -2.08 -12.89 -13.93
N ARG A 287 -2.16 -12.62 -12.63
CA ARG A 287 -3.31 -12.96 -11.81
C ARG A 287 -4.44 -11.94 -11.95
N HIS A 288 -4.09 -10.64 -12.05
CA HIS A 288 -5.04 -9.52 -12.03
C HIS A 288 -5.17 -8.78 -13.38
N GLU A 289 -4.27 -9.01 -14.34
CA GLU A 289 -4.29 -8.34 -15.65
C GLU A 289 -5.65 -8.40 -16.36
N HIS A 290 -6.38 -9.51 -16.21
CA HIS A 290 -7.71 -9.69 -16.82
C HIS A 290 -8.81 -8.82 -16.21
N GLU A 291 -8.59 -8.25 -15.02
CA GLU A 291 -9.60 -7.52 -14.24
C GLU A 291 -9.86 -6.09 -14.76
N PHE A 292 -9.07 -5.60 -15.73
CA PHE A 292 -9.43 -4.37 -16.46
C PHE A 292 -10.87 -4.42 -17.03
N LYS A 293 -11.38 -5.63 -17.30
CA LYS A 293 -12.74 -5.85 -17.83
C LYS A 293 -13.83 -5.43 -16.84
N VAL A 294 -13.54 -5.31 -15.56
CA VAL A 294 -14.47 -4.82 -14.54
C VAL A 294 -14.99 -3.43 -14.86
N TRP A 295 -14.14 -2.59 -15.46
CA TRP A 295 -14.47 -1.21 -15.84
C TRP A 295 -15.39 -1.10 -17.05
N ARG A 296 -15.79 -2.20 -17.66
CA ARG A 296 -16.88 -2.23 -18.66
C ARG A 296 -18.25 -2.07 -18.02
N ASP A 297 -18.40 -2.59 -16.80
CA ASP A 297 -19.67 -2.64 -16.07
C ASP A 297 -19.70 -1.61 -14.91
N VAL A 298 -18.53 -1.22 -14.41
CA VAL A 298 -18.38 -0.27 -13.31
C VAL A 298 -17.91 1.07 -13.85
N LYS A 299 -18.70 2.12 -13.63
CA LYS A 299 -18.29 3.50 -13.97
C LYS A 299 -17.35 4.06 -12.92
N LEU A 300 -16.20 4.58 -13.37
CA LEU A 300 -15.37 5.43 -12.53
C LEU A 300 -16.14 6.71 -12.21
N PRO A 301 -16.33 7.09 -10.93
CA PRO A 301 -17.06 8.29 -10.58
C PRO A 301 -16.40 9.55 -11.14
N ALA A 302 -17.18 10.57 -11.47
CA ALA A 302 -16.69 11.82 -12.04
C ALA A 302 -15.61 12.48 -11.15
N GLY A 303 -14.52 12.93 -11.74
CA GLY A 303 -13.38 13.55 -11.05
C GLY A 303 -12.45 12.57 -10.35
N LYS A 304 -12.69 11.27 -10.47
CA LYS A 304 -11.79 10.23 -9.96
C LYS A 304 -10.77 9.82 -11.04
N ILE A 305 -9.63 9.33 -10.58
CA ILE A 305 -8.49 8.90 -11.40
C ILE A 305 -8.20 7.44 -11.09
N LEU A 306 -7.93 6.66 -12.11
CA LEU A 306 -7.45 5.28 -11.98
C LEU A 306 -5.94 5.23 -12.23
N ILE A 307 -5.23 4.53 -11.37
CA ILE A 307 -3.78 4.27 -11.52
C ILE A 307 -3.62 2.76 -11.70
N PRO A 308 -3.80 2.21 -12.91
CA PRO A 308 -3.54 0.80 -13.13
C PRO A 308 -2.05 0.52 -12.95
N GLY A 309 -1.72 -0.48 -12.14
CA GLY A 309 -0.39 -1.02 -12.04
C GLY A 309 -0.12 -1.87 -13.29
N VAL A 310 0.58 -1.31 -14.27
CA VAL A 310 0.86 -1.99 -15.55
C VAL A 310 2.26 -2.61 -15.58
N ILE A 311 2.99 -2.48 -14.49
CA ILE A 311 4.31 -3.08 -14.24
C ILE A 311 4.19 -4.02 -13.04
N SER A 312 4.51 -5.29 -13.23
CA SER A 312 4.44 -6.28 -12.17
C SER A 312 5.66 -6.20 -11.21
N HIS A 313 5.38 -6.29 -9.92
CA HIS A 313 6.39 -6.41 -8.87
C HIS A 313 6.75 -7.87 -8.54
N SER A 314 6.03 -8.84 -9.11
CA SER A 314 6.15 -10.26 -8.77
C SER A 314 7.04 -11.08 -9.72
N THR A 315 7.71 -10.42 -10.67
CA THR A 315 8.61 -11.08 -11.64
C THR A 315 9.82 -10.20 -11.96
N ASP A 316 10.95 -10.83 -12.24
CA ASP A 316 12.16 -10.18 -12.73
C ASP A 316 12.11 -9.84 -14.24
N LEU A 317 11.09 -10.31 -14.96
CA LEU A 317 10.89 -9.93 -16.37
C LEU A 317 10.55 -8.44 -16.44
N VAL A 318 11.27 -7.72 -17.30
CA VAL A 318 10.99 -6.32 -17.61
C VAL A 318 9.95 -6.27 -18.72
N GLU A 319 8.84 -5.62 -18.48
CA GLU A 319 7.76 -5.47 -19.45
C GLU A 319 8.23 -4.73 -20.71
N HIS A 320 7.78 -5.19 -21.89
CA HIS A 320 8.02 -4.44 -23.11
C HIS A 320 7.20 -3.15 -23.12
N PRO A 321 7.74 -1.99 -23.52
CA PRO A 321 7.00 -0.72 -23.50
C PRO A 321 5.70 -0.75 -24.30
N GLU A 322 5.63 -1.49 -25.42
CA GLU A 322 4.37 -1.65 -26.18
C GLU A 322 3.30 -2.40 -25.37
N LEU A 323 3.68 -3.44 -24.60
CA LEU A 323 2.74 -4.13 -23.70
C LEU A 323 2.22 -3.21 -22.61
N VAL A 324 3.10 -2.37 -22.05
CA VAL A 324 2.71 -1.34 -21.07
C VAL A 324 1.71 -0.35 -21.69
N ALA A 325 1.97 0.07 -22.94
CA ALA A 325 1.08 0.97 -23.68
C ALA A 325 -0.28 0.31 -23.94
N ASP A 326 -0.31 -0.93 -24.40
CA ASP A 326 -1.56 -1.67 -24.67
C ASP A 326 -2.43 -1.78 -23.40
N ARG A 327 -1.81 -2.08 -22.26
CA ARG A 327 -2.50 -2.11 -20.96
C ARG A 327 -3.10 -0.76 -20.61
N LEU A 328 -2.35 0.33 -20.74
CA LEU A 328 -2.83 1.69 -20.45
C LEU A 328 -3.96 2.11 -21.38
N ILE A 329 -3.86 1.83 -22.67
CA ILE A 329 -4.88 2.13 -23.67
C ILE A 329 -6.18 1.39 -23.34
N ALA A 330 -6.10 0.11 -22.94
CA ALA A 330 -7.28 -0.66 -22.57
C ALA A 330 -8.04 -0.04 -21.40
N PHE A 331 -7.36 0.54 -20.41
CA PHE A 331 -8.01 1.31 -19.33
C PHE A 331 -8.54 2.67 -19.83
N ALA A 332 -7.76 3.39 -20.64
CA ALA A 332 -8.15 4.70 -21.16
C ALA A 332 -9.41 4.66 -22.01
N GLU A 333 -9.60 3.59 -22.79
CA GLU A 333 -10.82 3.35 -23.57
C GLU A 333 -12.07 3.13 -22.68
N LEU A 334 -11.90 2.59 -21.47
CA LEU A 334 -13.00 2.26 -20.58
C LEU A 334 -13.36 3.41 -19.63
N VAL A 335 -12.37 4.14 -19.10
CA VAL A 335 -12.60 5.16 -18.07
C VAL A 335 -12.31 6.59 -18.53
N GLY A 336 -11.88 6.78 -19.77
CA GLY A 336 -11.41 8.08 -20.29
C GLY A 336 -9.92 8.27 -20.06
N ARG A 337 -9.20 8.67 -21.10
CA ARG A 337 -7.72 8.83 -21.07
C ARG A 337 -7.25 9.85 -20.02
N GLU A 338 -8.03 10.89 -19.81
CA GLU A 338 -7.79 11.96 -18.83
C GLU A 338 -7.88 11.46 -17.38
N ASN A 339 -8.42 10.28 -17.17
CA ASN A 339 -8.63 9.68 -15.86
C ASN A 339 -7.65 8.52 -15.57
N VAL A 340 -6.59 8.36 -16.39
CA VAL A 340 -5.61 7.27 -16.22
C VAL A 340 -4.22 7.82 -15.98
N ILE A 341 -3.55 7.33 -14.94
CA ILE A 341 -2.13 7.57 -14.65
C ILE A 341 -1.41 6.21 -14.63
N ALA A 342 -0.26 6.12 -15.27
CA ALA A 342 0.54 4.90 -15.29
C ALA A 342 1.19 4.63 -13.92
N GLY A 343 1.10 3.39 -13.43
CA GLY A 343 1.67 2.97 -12.15
C GLY A 343 2.29 1.58 -12.19
N THR A 344 2.87 1.16 -11.08
CA THR A 344 3.31 -0.21 -10.82
C THR A 344 2.27 -0.93 -9.95
N ASP A 345 2.16 -2.26 -10.06
CA ASP A 345 1.22 -3.05 -9.24
C ASP A 345 1.38 -2.76 -7.75
N CYS A 346 2.62 -2.70 -7.29
CA CYS A 346 3.00 -2.40 -5.91
C CYS A 346 4.42 -1.84 -5.91
N GLY A 347 4.99 -1.55 -4.75
CA GLY A 347 6.38 -1.14 -4.62
C GLY A 347 7.36 -2.19 -5.16
N LEU A 348 8.36 -1.75 -5.93
CA LEU A 348 9.39 -2.62 -6.51
C LEU A 348 10.54 -2.89 -5.53
N GLY A 349 10.75 -2.01 -4.56
CA GLY A 349 11.85 -2.11 -3.59
C GLY A 349 11.74 -3.37 -2.71
N GLY A 350 12.83 -4.13 -2.58
CA GLY A 350 12.85 -5.38 -1.83
C GLY A 350 12.09 -6.55 -2.49
N ARG A 351 11.53 -6.34 -3.69
CA ARG A 351 10.79 -7.36 -4.46
C ARG A 351 11.62 -7.89 -5.61
N VAL A 352 12.17 -6.98 -6.39
CA VAL A 352 13.07 -7.28 -7.51
C VAL A 352 14.43 -6.63 -7.27
N HIS A 353 15.45 -7.11 -7.96
CA HIS A 353 16.78 -6.52 -7.87
C HIS A 353 16.75 -5.03 -8.28
N PRO A 354 17.47 -4.11 -7.62
CA PRO A 354 17.43 -2.67 -7.94
C PRO A 354 17.65 -2.33 -9.42
N GLN A 355 18.57 -3.01 -10.12
CA GLN A 355 18.75 -2.81 -11.55
C GLN A 355 17.53 -3.16 -12.38
N ILE A 356 16.81 -4.21 -11.98
CA ILE A 356 15.53 -4.62 -12.59
C ILE A 356 14.46 -3.59 -12.31
N ALA A 357 14.34 -3.10 -11.06
CA ALA A 357 13.39 -2.06 -10.69
C ALA A 357 13.55 -0.81 -11.57
N TRP A 358 14.78 -0.32 -11.76
CA TRP A 358 15.04 0.82 -12.62
C TRP A 358 14.75 0.55 -14.10
N ALA A 359 14.99 -0.68 -14.59
CA ALA A 359 14.64 -1.06 -15.96
C ALA A 359 13.11 -1.08 -16.15
N LYS A 360 12.37 -1.60 -15.17
CA LYS A 360 10.89 -1.60 -15.15
C LYS A 360 10.30 -0.18 -15.14
N LEU A 361 10.87 0.73 -14.36
CA LEU A 361 10.43 2.13 -14.34
C LEU A 361 10.70 2.85 -15.68
N ARG A 362 11.79 2.54 -16.36
CA ARG A 362 12.02 3.02 -17.74
C ARG A 362 10.97 2.49 -18.70
N ALA A 363 10.64 1.19 -18.62
CA ALA A 363 9.61 0.59 -19.45
C ALA A 363 8.23 1.21 -19.18
N LEU A 364 7.91 1.55 -17.92
CA LEU A 364 6.70 2.28 -17.55
C LEU A 364 6.62 3.64 -18.25
N ARG A 365 7.69 4.45 -18.15
CA ARG A 365 7.79 5.75 -18.81
C ARG A 365 7.62 5.64 -20.33
N ASP A 366 8.36 4.71 -20.95
CA ASP A 366 8.34 4.54 -22.40
C ASP A 366 6.97 4.07 -22.90
N GLY A 367 6.34 3.14 -22.19
CA GLY A 367 4.99 2.69 -22.49
C GLY A 367 3.93 3.77 -22.30
N ALA A 368 4.02 4.57 -21.24
CA ALA A 368 3.14 5.72 -21.02
C ALA A 368 3.27 6.75 -22.15
N ALA A 369 4.49 7.01 -22.63
CA ALA A 369 4.72 7.91 -23.76
C ALA A 369 4.12 7.36 -25.08
N ILE A 370 4.18 6.05 -25.34
CA ILE A 370 3.54 5.41 -26.48
C ILE A 370 2.02 5.52 -26.36
N ALA A 371 1.44 5.17 -25.20
CA ALA A 371 0.00 5.25 -24.96
C ALA A 371 -0.53 6.67 -25.16
N SER A 372 0.17 7.68 -24.64
CA SER A 372 -0.21 9.08 -24.78
C SER A 372 -0.28 9.54 -26.23
N LYS A 373 0.68 9.12 -27.08
CA LYS A 373 0.67 9.42 -28.51
C LYS A 373 -0.51 8.73 -29.22
N ASN A 374 -0.77 7.47 -28.92
CA ASN A 374 -1.82 6.68 -29.55
C ASN A 374 -3.22 7.18 -29.17
N CYS A 375 -3.39 7.70 -27.95
CA CYS A 375 -4.65 8.32 -27.51
C CYS A 375 -4.85 9.76 -28.00
N GLY A 376 -3.93 10.34 -28.78
CA GLY A 376 -4.14 11.60 -29.52
C GLY A 376 -4.09 12.87 -28.70
N ALA A 377 -3.25 12.94 -27.64
CA ALA A 377 -2.99 14.17 -26.89
C ALA A 377 -1.54 14.28 -26.43
N GLU A 378 -1.00 15.49 -26.45
CA GLU A 378 0.07 15.86 -25.50
C GLU A 378 -0.52 15.73 -24.09
N PHE A 379 0.02 14.79 -23.31
CA PHE A 379 -0.42 14.52 -21.96
C PHE A 379 -0.04 15.71 -21.07
N LYS A 380 -1.03 16.53 -20.70
CA LYS A 380 -0.91 17.40 -19.54
C LYS A 380 -1.42 16.58 -18.35
N LEU A 381 -0.56 16.32 -17.36
CA LEU A 381 -1.00 15.83 -16.05
C LEU A 381 -2.26 16.59 -15.64
N PRO A 382 -3.32 15.91 -15.15
CA PRO A 382 -4.40 16.59 -14.49
C PRO A 382 -3.76 17.41 -13.36
N VAL A 383 -3.72 18.74 -13.53
CA VAL A 383 -3.15 19.65 -12.55
C VAL A 383 -4.00 19.49 -11.31
N LEU A 384 -3.46 18.83 -10.30
CA LEU A 384 -3.97 18.91 -8.95
C LEU A 384 -3.95 20.40 -8.62
N LYS A 385 -5.14 21.03 -8.57
CA LYS A 385 -5.29 22.49 -8.52
C LYS A 385 -4.39 23.08 -7.44
N GLN A 386 -3.36 23.81 -7.87
CA GLN A 386 -2.58 24.65 -6.97
C GLN A 386 -3.55 25.62 -6.30
N ARG A 387 -3.57 25.64 -4.97
CA ARG A 387 -4.15 26.79 -4.26
C ARG A 387 -3.31 27.99 -4.66
N GLN A 388 -3.93 28.95 -5.32
CA GLN A 388 -3.39 30.31 -5.36
C GLN A 388 -3.28 30.77 -3.91
N ASP A 389 -2.04 31.04 -3.50
CA ASP A 389 -1.72 31.69 -2.24
C ASP A 389 -2.57 32.95 -2.12
N SER A 390 -3.46 32.95 -1.15
CA SER A 390 -4.02 34.17 -0.59
C SER A 390 -3.33 34.39 0.74
N LEU A 391 -2.44 35.37 0.71
CA LEU A 391 -1.78 36.01 1.85
C LEU A 391 -2.72 36.25 3.05
#